data_b7573355ecb4bc6c473fc777b443005f
#
_entry.id   b7573355ecb4bc6c473fc777b443005f
#
_cell.length_a   1.000
_cell.length_b   1.000
_cell.length_c   1.000
_cell.angle_alpha   90.00
_cell.angle_beta   90.00
_cell.angle_gamma   90.00
#
_symmetry.space_group_name_H-M   'P 1'
#
loop_
_entity.id
_entity.type
_entity.pdbx_description
1 polymer ?
#
loop_
_entity_poly.entity_id
_entity_poly.type
_entity_poly.pdbx_seq_one_letter_code
_entity_poly.pdbx_strand_id
1 'polypeptide(L)'
;MHNEIEAQFLDINKDEIRKKLKEIGAGCVKSEVLMRRFVFDTGPHSFARVRDEGGGKIVMTYKNVSDEESILGTKEVNVVIDNYENGVLFMRGCGLEEKAEQESYRETWMFGEVEICIDTWPWIPTFIEIEGPSEEAVWDTAEKMGLKREKAKFGSVDSTYQYYYGVDEDIVNLHTPKIMFDMEPPEWARKRLH
;
A
#
# COMPACT_ATOMS: atom_id res chain seq x y z
N MET A 1 -15.69 -4.73 9.83
CA MET A 1 -14.41 -4.98 9.13
C MET A 1 -14.70 -5.90 7.97
N HIS A 2 -14.15 -5.61 6.81
CA HIS A 2 -14.22 -6.46 5.62
C HIS A 2 -12.83 -7.07 5.35
N ASN A 3 -12.80 -8.19 4.63
CA ASN A 3 -11.55 -8.76 4.17
C ASN A 3 -11.06 -7.94 2.96
N GLU A 4 -9.79 -7.60 2.94
CA GLU A 4 -9.10 -7.21 1.71
C GLU A 4 -8.62 -8.48 1.01
N ILE A 5 -8.83 -8.54 -0.29
CA ILE A 5 -8.37 -9.66 -1.14
C ILE A 5 -7.47 -9.02 -2.18
N GLU A 6 -6.17 -8.98 -1.86
CA GLU A 6 -5.19 -8.26 -2.67
C GLU A 6 -3.93 -9.08 -2.94
N ALA A 7 -3.31 -8.83 -4.07
CA ALA A 7 -2.01 -9.37 -4.44
C ALA A 7 -1.11 -8.27 -5.00
N GLN A 8 0.15 -8.26 -4.59
CA GLN A 8 1.18 -7.33 -5.06
C GLN A 8 2.08 -7.99 -6.09
N PHE A 9 2.51 -7.21 -7.08
CA PHE A 9 3.51 -7.63 -8.07
C PHE A 9 4.60 -6.58 -8.15
N LEU A 10 5.81 -7.00 -7.79
CA LEU A 10 6.99 -6.15 -7.70
C LEU A 10 7.73 -6.06 -9.05
N ASP A 11 8.74 -5.17 -9.11
CA ASP A 11 9.64 -5.01 -10.26
C ASP A 11 8.92 -4.75 -11.60
N ILE A 12 7.88 -3.95 -11.56
CA ILE A 12 7.11 -3.62 -12.75
C ILE A 12 7.69 -2.39 -13.48
N ASN A 13 7.47 -2.35 -14.80
CA ASN A 13 7.65 -1.13 -15.56
C ASN A 13 6.30 -0.40 -15.66
N LYS A 14 6.24 0.83 -15.15
CA LYS A 14 5.01 1.64 -15.06
C LYS A 14 4.33 1.83 -16.42
N ASP A 15 5.09 2.10 -17.48
CA ASP A 15 4.52 2.35 -18.81
C ASP A 15 4.02 1.06 -19.48
N GLU A 16 4.71 -0.05 -19.27
CA GLU A 16 4.24 -1.38 -19.72
C GLU A 16 2.96 -1.78 -19.00
N ILE A 17 2.86 -1.54 -17.70
CA ILE A 17 1.64 -1.82 -16.93
C ILE A 17 0.49 -0.96 -17.42
N ARG A 18 0.69 0.35 -17.61
CA ARG A 18 -0.34 1.24 -18.15
C ARG A 18 -0.82 0.79 -19.54
N LYS A 19 0.09 0.26 -20.37
CA LYS A 19 -0.28 -0.31 -21.67
C LYS A 19 -1.15 -1.55 -21.50
N LYS A 20 -0.74 -2.50 -20.67
CA LYS A 20 -1.50 -3.72 -20.37
C LYS A 20 -2.89 -3.42 -19.78
N LEU A 21 -2.99 -2.45 -18.86
CA LEU A 21 -4.27 -2.01 -18.30
C LEU A 21 -5.23 -1.52 -19.38
N LYS A 22 -4.73 -0.72 -20.33
CA LYS A 22 -5.53 -0.28 -21.48
C LYS A 22 -5.92 -1.43 -22.40
N GLU A 23 -5.02 -2.38 -22.64
CA GLU A 23 -5.27 -3.56 -23.50
C GLU A 23 -6.35 -4.46 -22.94
N ILE A 24 -6.44 -4.64 -21.62
CA ILE A 24 -7.52 -5.39 -20.98
C ILE A 24 -8.83 -4.60 -20.83
N GLY A 25 -8.82 -3.30 -21.17
CA GLY A 25 -10.01 -2.43 -21.07
C GLY A 25 -10.20 -1.80 -19.70
N ALA A 26 -9.18 -1.75 -18.85
CA ALA A 26 -9.25 -1.02 -17.58
C ALA A 26 -9.29 0.48 -17.82
N GLY A 27 -10.05 1.19 -16.97
CA GLY A 27 -10.15 2.65 -16.98
C GLY A 27 -9.32 3.28 -15.84
N CYS A 28 -8.50 4.29 -16.15
CA CYS A 28 -7.84 5.09 -15.12
C CYS A 28 -8.89 5.99 -14.44
N VAL A 29 -9.19 5.73 -13.18
CA VAL A 29 -10.19 6.47 -12.40
C VAL A 29 -9.55 7.58 -11.56
N LYS A 30 -8.25 7.47 -11.27
CA LYS A 30 -7.47 8.49 -10.59
C LYS A 30 -6.05 8.50 -11.13
N SER A 31 -5.65 9.62 -11.72
CA SER A 31 -4.27 9.83 -12.14
C SER A 31 -3.34 9.85 -10.93
N GLU A 32 -2.05 9.63 -11.19
CA GLU A 32 -1.03 9.60 -10.14
C GLU A 32 -1.10 10.84 -9.24
N VAL A 33 -1.26 10.63 -7.96
CA VAL A 33 -1.31 11.67 -6.92
C VAL A 33 -0.40 11.32 -5.77
N LEU A 34 0.20 12.33 -5.16
CA LEU A 34 0.90 12.20 -3.90
C LEU A 34 -0.11 11.96 -2.78
N MET A 35 0.12 10.91 -2.03
CA MET A 35 -0.59 10.59 -0.79
C MET A 35 0.36 10.75 0.38
N ARG A 36 -0.14 11.25 1.49
CA ARG A 36 0.58 11.28 2.76
C ARG A 36 -0.22 10.55 3.83
N ARG A 37 0.49 9.92 4.74
CA ARG A 37 -0.17 9.20 5.83
C ARG A 37 0.61 9.29 7.12
N PHE A 38 -0.13 9.24 8.20
CA PHE A 38 0.40 9.07 9.55
C PHE A 38 -0.05 7.72 10.08
N VAL A 39 0.89 6.88 10.50
CA VAL A 39 0.63 5.52 10.97
C VAL A 39 0.82 5.47 12.48
N PHE A 40 -0.09 4.78 13.15
CA PHE A 40 -0.13 4.61 14.59
C PHE A 40 -0.10 3.12 14.95
N ASP A 41 0.55 2.81 16.07
CA ASP A 41 0.52 1.49 16.63
C ASP A 41 -0.81 1.19 17.32
N THR A 42 -1.35 0.01 17.09
CA THR A 42 -2.56 -0.50 17.77
C THR A 42 -2.35 -1.88 18.38
N GLY A 43 -1.10 -2.33 18.44
CA GLY A 43 -0.69 -3.62 18.97
C GLY A 43 -0.26 -4.62 17.89
N PRO A 44 0.03 -5.85 18.28
CA PRO A 44 0.56 -6.87 17.38
C PRO A 44 -0.35 -7.09 16.15
N HIS A 45 0.28 -7.17 14.99
CA HIS A 45 -0.39 -7.42 13.71
C HIS A 45 -1.50 -6.44 13.36
N SER A 46 -1.44 -5.21 13.90
CA SER A 46 -2.45 -4.20 13.60
C SER A 46 -1.86 -2.79 13.64
N PHE A 47 -2.50 -1.90 12.87
CA PHE A 47 -2.17 -0.49 12.89
C PHE A 47 -3.40 0.36 12.54
N ALA A 48 -3.35 1.62 12.95
CA ALA A 48 -4.28 2.63 12.45
C ALA A 48 -3.52 3.66 11.62
N ARG A 49 -4.19 4.27 10.66
CA ARG A 49 -3.60 5.36 9.88
C ARG A 49 -4.61 6.45 9.59
N VAL A 50 -4.12 7.66 9.45
CA VAL A 50 -4.82 8.77 8.79
C VAL A 50 -4.13 8.98 7.46
N ARG A 51 -4.86 8.93 6.34
CA ARG A 51 -4.32 9.08 4.99
C ARG A 51 -5.06 10.17 4.23
N ASP A 52 -4.30 11.13 3.73
CA ASP A 52 -4.75 12.02 2.67
C ASP A 52 -4.49 11.31 1.34
N GLU A 53 -5.55 10.95 0.64
CA GLU A 53 -5.47 10.26 -0.65
C GLU A 53 -5.30 11.21 -1.84
N GLY A 54 -5.15 12.51 -1.56
CA GLY A 54 -5.19 13.55 -2.57
C GLY A 54 -6.61 13.85 -3.06
N GLY A 55 -6.79 14.99 -3.70
CA GLY A 55 -8.11 15.41 -4.20
C GLY A 55 -9.15 15.72 -3.11
N GLY A 56 -8.71 15.89 -1.86
CA GLY A 56 -9.59 16.22 -0.73
C GLY A 56 -10.23 15.02 -0.03
N LYS A 57 -9.90 13.79 -0.42
CA LYS A 57 -10.38 12.59 0.27
C LYS A 57 -9.40 12.21 1.37
N ILE A 58 -9.86 12.21 2.62
CA ILE A 58 -9.08 11.84 3.80
C ILE A 58 -9.76 10.66 4.48
N VAL A 59 -8.98 9.63 4.78
CA VAL A 59 -9.48 8.36 5.33
C VAL A 59 -8.70 7.99 6.59
N MET A 60 -9.43 7.65 7.64
CA MET A 60 -8.91 6.95 8.80
C MET A 60 -9.14 5.45 8.58
N THR A 61 -8.10 4.66 8.73
CA THR A 61 -8.17 3.20 8.57
C THR A 61 -7.67 2.53 9.84
N TYR A 62 -8.33 1.45 10.24
CA TYR A 62 -7.76 0.44 11.12
C TYR A 62 -7.57 -0.84 10.32
N LYS A 63 -6.36 -1.39 10.32
CA LYS A 63 -6.02 -2.67 9.68
C LYS A 63 -5.57 -3.69 10.71
N ASN A 64 -6.00 -4.93 10.51
CA ASN A 64 -5.48 -6.10 11.21
C ASN A 64 -4.97 -7.09 10.17
N VAL A 65 -3.68 -7.41 10.25
CA VAL A 65 -2.99 -8.34 9.34
C VAL A 65 -2.77 -9.63 10.12
N SER A 66 -3.61 -10.63 9.90
CA SER A 66 -3.56 -11.92 10.62
C SER A 66 -2.64 -12.94 9.95
N ASP A 67 -2.35 -12.75 8.65
CA ASP A 67 -1.51 -13.66 7.86
C ASP A 67 -0.96 -12.90 6.63
N GLU A 68 0.33 -12.57 6.67
CA GLU A 68 1.02 -11.85 5.60
C GLU A 68 1.40 -12.73 4.40
N GLU A 69 1.21 -14.03 4.51
CA GLU A 69 1.44 -14.98 3.41
C GLU A 69 0.15 -15.32 2.66
N SER A 70 -0.98 -14.74 3.05
CA SER A 70 -2.31 -15.04 2.52
C SER A 70 -2.95 -13.84 1.83
N ILE A 71 -3.53 -14.08 0.65
CA ILE A 71 -4.37 -13.10 -0.05
C ILE A 71 -5.60 -12.64 0.76
N LEU A 72 -5.99 -13.37 1.80
CA LEU A 72 -7.10 -13.10 2.71
C LEU A 72 -6.63 -12.64 4.10
N GLY A 73 -5.34 -12.38 4.26
CA GLY A 73 -4.73 -12.15 5.57
C GLY A 73 -5.10 -10.82 6.23
N THR A 74 -5.70 -9.89 5.51
CA THR A 74 -5.96 -8.52 5.98
C THR A 74 -7.44 -8.25 6.17
N LYS A 75 -7.77 -7.58 7.28
CA LYS A 75 -9.12 -7.03 7.57
C LYS A 75 -9.02 -5.58 7.90
N GLU A 76 -9.88 -4.76 7.31
CA GLU A 76 -9.89 -3.33 7.58
C GLU A 76 -11.28 -2.75 7.84
N VAL A 77 -11.27 -1.54 8.42
CA VAL A 77 -12.41 -0.62 8.47
C VAL A 77 -11.91 0.78 8.14
N ASN A 78 -12.65 1.45 7.26
CA ASN A 78 -12.37 2.79 6.79
C ASN A 78 -13.45 3.78 7.24
N VAL A 79 -13.01 4.98 7.63
CA VAL A 79 -13.88 6.11 7.95
C VAL A 79 -13.38 7.33 7.19
N VAL A 80 -14.25 7.92 6.35
CA VAL A 80 -13.94 9.18 5.68
C VAL A 80 -14.08 10.33 6.66
N ILE A 81 -13.10 11.21 6.69
CA ILE A 81 -13.09 12.43 7.52
C ILE A 81 -12.82 13.66 6.65
N ASP A 82 -13.03 14.84 7.19
CA ASP A 82 -12.94 16.11 6.48
C ASP A 82 -11.60 16.85 6.68
N ASN A 83 -10.81 16.43 7.68
CA ASN A 83 -9.57 17.12 8.02
C ASN A 83 -8.48 16.15 8.49
N TYR A 84 -7.32 16.16 7.81
CA TYR A 84 -6.19 15.30 8.09
C TYR A 84 -5.58 15.54 9.46
N GLU A 85 -5.31 16.81 9.79
CA GLU A 85 -4.69 17.22 11.03
C GLU A 85 -5.55 16.87 12.24
N ASN A 86 -6.87 17.07 12.14
CA ASN A 86 -7.82 16.67 13.17
C ASN A 86 -7.87 15.14 13.34
N GLY A 87 -7.78 14.38 12.25
CA GLY A 87 -7.68 12.91 12.30
C GLY A 87 -6.44 12.46 13.08
N VAL A 88 -5.27 13.05 12.78
CA VAL A 88 -4.02 12.78 13.50
C VAL A 88 -4.14 13.16 14.98
N LEU A 89 -4.68 14.35 15.28
CA LEU A 89 -4.89 14.78 16.67
C LEU A 89 -5.87 13.88 17.43
N PHE A 90 -6.90 13.37 16.76
CA PHE A 90 -7.85 12.42 17.36
C PHE A 90 -7.14 11.12 17.75
N MET A 91 -6.33 10.53 16.85
CA MET A 91 -5.57 9.31 17.14
C MET A 91 -4.60 9.50 18.33
N ARG A 92 -3.90 10.65 18.36
CA ARG A 92 -3.05 11.03 19.51
C ARG A 92 -3.87 11.16 20.80
N GLY A 93 -5.03 11.80 20.72
CA GLY A 93 -5.95 11.96 21.86
C GLY A 93 -6.48 10.64 22.40
N CYS A 94 -6.58 9.61 21.56
CA CYS A 94 -6.90 8.24 21.96
C CYS A 94 -5.71 7.51 22.61
N GLY A 95 -4.53 8.13 22.69
CA GLY A 95 -3.33 7.55 23.30
C GLY A 95 -2.59 6.56 22.40
N LEU A 96 -2.82 6.58 21.08
CA LEU A 96 -2.09 5.72 20.15
C LEU A 96 -0.67 6.26 19.93
N GLU A 97 0.30 5.35 19.93
CA GLU A 97 1.70 5.69 19.68
C GLU A 97 1.96 5.89 18.20
N GLU A 98 2.74 6.91 17.85
CA GLU A 98 3.11 7.23 16.49
C GLU A 98 4.18 6.25 15.98
N LYS A 99 3.93 5.62 14.81
CA LYS A 99 4.91 4.74 14.14
C LYS A 99 5.71 5.50 13.09
N ALA A 100 5.01 6.04 12.09
CA ALA A 100 5.68 6.65 10.95
C ALA A 100 4.79 7.69 10.24
N GLU A 101 5.45 8.70 9.66
CA GLU A 101 4.89 9.60 8.65
C GLU A 101 5.45 9.19 7.28
N GLN A 102 4.57 8.96 6.30
CA GLN A 102 4.97 8.35 5.04
C GLN A 102 4.29 9.03 3.85
N GLU A 103 5.00 9.05 2.72
CA GLU A 103 4.49 9.47 1.42
C GLU A 103 4.52 8.33 0.42
N SER A 104 3.59 8.35 -0.52
CA SER A 104 3.62 7.50 -1.71
C SER A 104 2.89 8.19 -2.85
N TYR A 105 3.25 7.87 -4.09
CA TYR A 105 2.40 8.17 -5.24
C TYR A 105 1.55 6.95 -5.55
N ARG A 106 0.26 7.18 -5.87
CA ARG A 106 -0.67 6.13 -6.32
C ARG A 106 -1.44 6.59 -7.55
N GLU A 107 -1.53 5.71 -8.53
CA GLU A 107 -2.41 5.83 -9.69
C GLU A 107 -3.41 4.68 -9.65
N THR A 108 -4.71 4.97 -9.77
CA THR A 108 -5.77 3.96 -9.58
C THR A 108 -6.51 3.69 -10.90
N TRP A 109 -6.65 2.42 -11.20
CA TRP A 109 -7.37 1.87 -12.36
C TRP A 109 -8.47 0.92 -11.90
N MET A 110 -9.56 0.83 -12.69
CA MET A 110 -10.64 -0.13 -12.46
C MET A 110 -10.81 -1.04 -13.67
N PHE A 111 -10.90 -2.34 -13.42
CA PHE A 111 -11.30 -3.35 -14.39
C PHE A 111 -12.50 -4.12 -13.83
N GLY A 112 -13.71 -3.73 -14.25
CA GLY A 112 -14.94 -4.18 -13.58
C GLY A 112 -14.97 -3.73 -12.13
N GLU A 113 -15.04 -4.69 -11.20
CA GLU A 113 -15.02 -4.45 -9.75
C GLU A 113 -13.61 -4.60 -9.13
N VAL A 114 -12.59 -4.87 -9.96
CA VAL A 114 -11.20 -5.01 -9.50
C VAL A 114 -10.50 -3.66 -9.58
N GLU A 115 -9.93 -3.22 -8.45
CA GLU A 115 -9.06 -2.06 -8.36
C GLU A 115 -7.61 -2.47 -8.61
N ILE A 116 -6.90 -1.73 -9.45
CA ILE A 116 -5.47 -1.90 -9.69
C ILE A 116 -4.77 -0.60 -9.36
N CYS A 117 -3.87 -0.64 -8.38
CA CYS A 117 -3.08 0.50 -7.96
C CYS A 117 -1.64 0.37 -8.45
N ILE A 118 -1.11 1.42 -9.08
CA ILE A 118 0.32 1.55 -9.38
C ILE A 118 0.91 2.41 -8.28
N ASP A 119 1.76 1.81 -7.44
CA ASP A 119 2.33 2.45 -6.26
C ASP A 119 3.81 2.73 -6.42
N THR A 120 4.21 3.94 -6.09
CA THR A 120 5.60 4.37 -6.01
C THR A 120 5.88 4.86 -4.60
N TRP A 121 6.87 4.27 -3.96
CA TRP A 121 7.30 4.61 -2.61
C TRP A 121 8.75 5.06 -2.60
N PRO A 122 9.17 5.87 -1.62
CA PRO A 122 10.57 6.23 -1.48
C PRO A 122 11.46 4.99 -1.43
N TRP A 123 12.59 5.04 -2.13
CA TRP A 123 13.71 4.09 -2.10
C TRP A 123 13.45 2.69 -2.66
N ILE A 124 12.22 2.31 -2.98
CA ILE A 124 11.89 1.02 -3.61
C ILE A 124 11.36 1.19 -5.04
N PRO A 125 11.49 0.19 -5.91
CA PRO A 125 10.86 0.20 -7.22
C PRO A 125 9.35 0.30 -7.15
N THR A 126 8.75 0.84 -8.21
CA THR A 126 7.30 0.85 -8.39
C THR A 126 6.77 -0.59 -8.45
N PHE A 127 5.63 -0.81 -7.82
CA PHE A 127 4.92 -2.08 -7.82
C PHE A 127 3.43 -1.84 -8.10
N ILE A 128 2.67 -2.91 -8.29
CA ILE A 128 1.21 -2.81 -8.37
C ILE A 128 0.55 -3.68 -7.31
N GLU A 129 -0.62 -3.21 -6.88
CA GLU A 129 -1.58 -3.95 -6.07
C GLU A 129 -2.81 -4.23 -6.92
N ILE A 130 -3.33 -5.45 -6.87
CA ILE A 130 -4.59 -5.85 -7.50
C ILE A 130 -5.51 -6.30 -6.38
N GLU A 131 -6.57 -5.53 -6.13
CA GLU A 131 -7.58 -5.80 -5.12
C GLU A 131 -8.91 -6.09 -5.77
N GLY A 132 -9.64 -7.10 -5.28
CA GLY A 132 -10.90 -7.50 -5.87
C GLY A 132 -11.90 -8.09 -4.88
N PRO A 133 -13.16 -8.30 -5.34
CA PRO A 133 -14.21 -8.87 -4.51
C PRO A 133 -14.02 -10.36 -4.19
N SER A 134 -13.13 -11.04 -4.90
CA SER A 134 -12.80 -12.46 -4.71
C SER A 134 -11.41 -12.79 -5.20
N GLU A 135 -10.81 -13.87 -4.69
CA GLU A 135 -9.53 -14.39 -5.18
C GLU A 135 -9.55 -14.66 -6.68
N GLU A 136 -10.66 -15.23 -7.20
CA GLU A 136 -10.84 -15.52 -8.62
C GLU A 136 -10.73 -14.23 -9.44
N ALA A 137 -11.38 -13.14 -9.02
CA ALA A 137 -11.33 -11.86 -9.72
C ALA A 137 -9.92 -11.25 -9.74
N VAL A 138 -9.18 -11.36 -8.64
CA VAL A 138 -7.78 -10.90 -8.53
C VAL A 138 -6.89 -11.70 -9.48
N TRP A 139 -6.98 -13.05 -9.45
CA TRP A 139 -6.12 -13.90 -10.27
C TRP A 139 -6.43 -13.81 -11.75
N ASP A 140 -7.71 -13.74 -12.14
CA ASP A 140 -8.13 -13.55 -13.52
C ASP A 140 -7.62 -12.24 -14.10
N THR A 141 -7.62 -11.17 -13.29
CA THR A 141 -7.09 -9.87 -13.69
C THR A 141 -5.58 -9.92 -13.86
N ALA A 142 -4.88 -10.52 -12.91
CA ALA A 142 -3.43 -10.70 -12.99
C ALA A 142 -3.03 -11.52 -14.24
N GLU A 143 -3.74 -12.61 -14.55
CA GLU A 143 -3.50 -13.44 -15.73
C GLU A 143 -3.71 -12.65 -17.03
N LYS A 144 -4.79 -11.87 -17.14
CA LYS A 144 -5.05 -11.00 -18.30
C LYS A 144 -3.95 -9.96 -18.52
N MET A 145 -3.32 -9.51 -17.43
CA MET A 145 -2.15 -8.63 -17.48
C MET A 145 -0.84 -9.37 -17.75
N GLY A 146 -0.86 -10.72 -17.90
CA GLY A 146 0.33 -11.54 -18.07
C GLY A 146 1.23 -11.60 -16.84
N LEU A 147 0.65 -11.40 -15.67
CA LEU A 147 1.34 -11.55 -14.39
C LEU A 147 1.19 -12.98 -13.89
N LYS A 148 2.26 -13.52 -13.33
CA LYS A 148 2.29 -14.91 -12.91
C LYS A 148 2.00 -15.02 -11.42
N ARG A 149 1.05 -15.86 -11.04
CA ARG A 149 0.60 -16.06 -9.66
C ARG A 149 1.76 -16.39 -8.70
N GLU A 150 2.73 -17.17 -9.14
CA GLU A 150 3.90 -17.53 -8.34
C GLU A 150 4.86 -16.37 -8.03
N LYS A 151 4.66 -15.21 -8.68
CA LYS A 151 5.39 -13.96 -8.40
C LYS A 151 4.63 -13.01 -7.48
N ALA A 152 3.40 -13.34 -7.14
CA ALA A 152 2.62 -12.52 -6.23
C ALA A 152 3.25 -12.47 -4.84
N LYS A 153 3.13 -11.31 -4.21
CA LYS A 153 3.47 -11.07 -2.81
C LYS A 153 2.20 -10.62 -2.09
N PHE A 154 2.21 -10.78 -0.79
CA PHE A 154 1.12 -10.40 0.09
C PHE A 154 1.68 -9.59 1.25
N GLY A 155 0.80 -8.98 2.04
CA GLY A 155 1.21 -8.20 3.19
C GLY A 155 1.30 -6.69 2.91
N SER A 156 1.89 -5.96 3.84
CA SER A 156 2.01 -4.51 3.78
C SER A 156 3.23 -4.05 2.97
N VAL A 157 3.39 -2.74 2.79
CA VAL A 157 4.59 -2.18 2.14
C VAL A 157 5.89 -2.52 2.90
N ASP A 158 5.81 -2.81 4.18
CA ASP A 158 6.98 -3.15 5.00
C ASP A 158 7.60 -4.46 4.53
N SER A 159 6.78 -5.46 4.16
CA SER A 159 7.26 -6.70 3.54
C SER A 159 7.93 -6.45 2.18
N THR A 160 7.52 -5.40 1.46
CA THR A 160 8.18 -4.97 0.22
C THR A 160 9.57 -4.39 0.50
N TYR A 161 9.73 -3.58 1.55
CA TYR A 161 11.06 -3.13 1.99
C TYR A 161 11.93 -4.29 2.46
N GLN A 162 11.38 -5.23 3.22
CA GLN A 162 12.08 -6.45 3.63
C GLN A 162 12.57 -7.25 2.41
N TYR A 163 11.75 -7.41 1.39
CA TYR A 163 12.15 -8.09 0.15
C TYR A 163 13.35 -7.42 -0.51
N TYR A 164 13.33 -6.09 -0.68
CA TYR A 164 14.40 -5.38 -1.39
C TYR A 164 15.69 -5.21 -0.58
N TYR A 165 15.61 -5.10 0.73
CA TYR A 165 16.75 -4.73 1.57
C TYR A 165 17.13 -5.79 2.61
N GLY A 166 16.31 -6.82 2.83
CA GLY A 166 16.53 -7.84 3.86
C GLY A 166 16.43 -7.27 5.28
N VAL A 167 15.78 -6.12 5.43
CA VAL A 167 15.59 -5.45 6.71
C VAL A 167 14.38 -6.02 7.42
N ASP A 168 14.45 -6.12 8.75
CA ASP A 168 13.31 -6.49 9.57
C ASP A 168 12.21 -5.40 9.47
N GLU A 169 10.95 -5.82 9.44
CA GLU A 169 9.81 -4.90 9.37
C GLU A 169 9.78 -3.89 10.51
N ASP A 170 10.21 -4.29 11.70
CA ASP A 170 10.36 -3.40 12.85
C ASP A 170 11.33 -2.24 12.58
N ILE A 171 12.37 -2.44 11.79
CA ILE A 171 13.27 -1.36 11.39
C ILE A 171 12.53 -0.32 10.54
N VAL A 172 11.68 -0.77 9.63
CA VAL A 172 10.88 0.11 8.78
C VAL A 172 9.81 0.83 9.61
N ASN A 173 9.10 0.09 10.46
CA ASN A 173 7.93 0.57 11.18
C ASN A 173 8.25 1.36 12.45
N LEU A 174 9.28 0.95 13.22
CA LEU A 174 9.56 1.52 14.52
C LEU A 174 10.81 2.41 14.54
N HIS A 175 11.75 2.15 13.62
CA HIS A 175 13.03 2.85 13.61
C HIS A 175 13.23 3.75 12.37
N THR A 176 12.21 3.87 11.52
CA THR A 176 12.19 4.79 10.37
C THR A 176 10.96 5.70 10.45
N PRO A 177 10.98 6.71 11.33
CA PRO A 177 9.79 7.51 11.62
C PRO A 177 9.32 8.37 10.45
N LYS A 178 10.14 8.52 9.39
CA LYS A 178 9.78 9.25 8.18
C LYS A 178 10.26 8.51 6.94
N ILE A 179 9.32 8.30 6.01
CA ILE A 179 9.57 7.70 4.68
C ILE A 179 9.00 8.68 3.63
N MET A 180 9.84 9.61 3.19
CA MET A 180 9.45 10.75 2.35
C MET A 180 10.32 10.81 1.10
N PHE A 181 9.80 11.36 0.01
CA PHE A 181 10.54 11.45 -1.26
C PHE A 181 11.70 12.43 -1.24
N ASP A 182 11.64 13.46 -0.40
CA ASP A 182 12.68 14.47 -0.25
C ASP A 182 13.80 14.06 0.73
N MET A 183 13.73 12.86 1.30
CA MET A 183 14.71 12.34 2.24
C MET A 183 15.72 11.42 1.56
N GLU A 184 16.98 11.53 1.98
CA GLU A 184 18.00 10.55 1.62
C GLU A 184 17.67 9.18 2.22
N PRO A 185 17.94 8.07 1.49
CA PRO A 185 17.69 6.74 2.00
C PRO A 185 18.52 6.48 3.27
N PRO A 186 17.92 5.91 4.31
CA PRO A 186 18.64 5.52 5.51
C PRO A 186 19.69 4.45 5.19
N GLU A 187 20.62 4.21 6.12
CA GLU A 187 21.73 3.28 5.88
C GLU A 187 21.28 1.90 5.38
N TRP A 188 20.22 1.36 5.97
CA TRP A 188 19.65 0.06 5.58
C TRP A 188 19.06 0.05 4.15
N ALA A 189 18.65 1.21 3.62
CA ALA A 189 18.06 1.34 2.28
C ALA A 189 19.06 1.75 1.18
N ARG A 190 20.38 1.78 1.48
CA ARG A 190 21.40 2.21 0.51
C ARG A 190 21.82 1.11 -0.48
N LYS A 191 21.61 -0.15 -0.14
CA LYS A 191 22.00 -1.28 -0.99
C LYS A 191 20.89 -2.32 -1.03
N ARG A 192 20.28 -2.46 -2.19
CA ARG A 192 19.28 -3.50 -2.44
C ARG A 192 19.92 -4.89 -2.53
N LEU A 193 19.16 -5.91 -2.14
CA LEU A 193 19.47 -7.32 -2.32
C LEU A 193 18.90 -7.84 -3.64
N HIS A 194 17.78 -7.27 -4.11
CA HIS A 194 17.02 -7.63 -5.30
C HIS A 194 16.69 -6.40 -6.15
#